data_7cf8da79c1a4f77c75f124009e99ac5f
#
_entry.id   7cf8da79c1a4f77c75f124009e99ac5f
#
_cell.length_a   1.000
_cell.length_b   1.000
_cell.length_c   1.000
_cell.angle_alpha   90.00
_cell.angle_beta   90.00
_cell.angle_gamma   90.00
#
_symmetry.space_group_name_H-M   'P 1'
#
loop_
_entity.id
_entity.type
_entity.pdbx_description
1 polymer ?
#
loop_
_entity_poly.entity_id
_entity_poly.type
_entity_poly.pdbx_seq_one_letter_code
_entity_poly.pdbx_strand_id
1 'polypeptide(L)'
;MALDAGTRDALEGWWTSLSAEDQALVERHEKIPSDSEQLREVVVLSGFAMERASEWSVRTPLYRLPDEIREYLEGRTRAVPGSRRSTG
;
A
#
# COMPACT_ATOMS: atom_id res chain seq x y z
N MET A 1 5.56 2.74 -13.58
CA MET A 1 5.72 1.44 -14.13
C MET A 1 4.51 0.57 -13.83
N ALA A 2 4.06 -0.19 -14.79
CA ALA A 2 2.83 -0.94 -14.61
C ALA A 2 3.10 -2.27 -13.94
N LEU A 3 2.18 -2.70 -13.12
CA LEU A 3 2.26 -4.01 -12.51
C LEU A 3 1.85 -5.06 -13.54
N ASP A 4 2.52 -6.20 -13.51
CA ASP A 4 2.08 -7.26 -14.39
C ASP A 4 0.85 -7.93 -13.79
N ALA A 5 0.20 -8.76 -14.59
CA ALA A 5 -1.07 -9.34 -14.18
C ALA A 5 -0.93 -10.23 -12.95
N GLY A 6 0.13 -11.00 -12.88
CA GLY A 6 0.31 -11.89 -11.75
C GLY A 6 0.52 -11.11 -10.46
N THR A 7 1.32 -10.06 -10.52
CA THR A 7 1.56 -9.24 -9.35
C THR A 7 0.29 -8.54 -8.92
N ARG A 8 -0.46 -8.01 -9.90
CA ARG A 8 -1.69 -7.33 -9.57
C ARG A 8 -2.69 -8.28 -8.91
N ASP A 9 -2.80 -9.49 -9.42
CA ASP A 9 -3.69 -10.48 -8.83
C ASP A 9 -3.29 -10.81 -7.40
N ALA A 10 -2.00 -10.97 -7.17
CA ALA A 10 -1.53 -11.27 -5.83
C ALA A 10 -1.84 -10.12 -4.88
N LEU A 11 -1.64 -8.90 -5.33
CA LEU A 11 -1.93 -7.74 -4.49
C LEU A 11 -3.41 -7.58 -4.26
N GLU A 12 -4.22 -7.89 -5.25
CA GLU A 12 -5.66 -7.82 -5.07
C GLU A 12 -6.12 -8.82 -4.02
N GLY A 13 -5.60 -10.04 -4.05
CA GLY A 13 -5.94 -11.02 -3.04
C GLY A 13 -5.50 -10.59 -1.66
N TRP A 14 -4.28 -10.05 -1.58
CA TRP A 14 -3.80 -9.54 -0.31
C TRP A 14 -4.69 -8.42 0.22
N TRP A 15 -5.00 -7.47 -0.64
CA TRP A 15 -5.77 -6.30 -0.22
C TRP A 15 -7.17 -6.69 0.27
N THR A 16 -7.82 -7.57 -0.46
CA THR A 16 -9.17 -7.96 -0.10
C THR A 16 -9.19 -8.83 1.16
N SER A 17 -8.08 -9.43 1.50
CA SER A 17 -8.02 -10.24 2.72
C SER A 17 -7.80 -9.38 3.96
N LEU A 18 -7.48 -8.11 3.79
CA LEU A 18 -7.23 -7.25 4.95
C LEU A 18 -8.54 -6.78 5.56
N SER A 19 -8.51 -6.57 6.88
CA SER A 19 -9.64 -5.95 7.52
C SER A 19 -9.75 -4.49 7.09
N ALA A 20 -10.91 -3.90 7.33
CA ALA A 20 -11.10 -2.49 7.01
C ALA A 20 -10.08 -1.62 7.75
N GLU A 21 -9.78 -2.01 8.96
CA GLU A 21 -8.79 -1.27 9.74
C GLU A 21 -7.42 -1.32 9.10
N ASP A 22 -7.01 -2.51 8.68
CA ASP A 22 -5.71 -2.66 8.05
C ASP A 22 -5.66 -1.96 6.72
N GLN A 23 -6.75 -2.00 5.96
CA GLN A 23 -6.79 -1.28 4.69
C GLN A 23 -6.64 0.21 4.92
N ALA A 24 -7.30 0.74 5.93
CA ALA A 24 -7.18 2.15 6.24
C ALA A 24 -5.76 2.51 6.66
N LEU A 25 -5.12 1.62 7.39
CA LEU A 25 -3.76 1.84 7.82
C LEU A 25 -2.82 1.93 6.62
N VAL A 26 -2.97 1.03 5.68
CA VAL A 26 -2.14 1.04 4.49
C VAL A 26 -2.40 2.31 3.68
N GLU A 27 -3.65 2.69 3.52
CA GLU A 27 -3.97 3.87 2.74
C GLU A 27 -3.43 5.14 3.37
N ARG A 28 -3.46 5.19 4.70
CA ARG A 28 -2.96 6.37 5.39
C ARG A 28 -1.48 6.58 5.13
N HIS A 29 -0.75 5.49 4.97
CA HIS A 29 0.69 5.59 4.82
C HIS A 29 1.15 5.34 3.39
N GLU A 30 0.24 5.52 2.44
CA GLU A 30 0.62 5.32 1.04
C GLU A 30 1.73 6.26 0.63
N LYS A 31 1.69 7.49 1.12
CA LYS A 31 2.67 8.48 0.74
C LYS A 31 3.53 8.95 1.89
N ILE A 32 3.26 8.50 3.08
CA ILE A 32 3.94 8.99 4.27
C ILE A 32 4.66 7.85 4.93
N PRO A 33 5.97 7.95 5.11
CA PRO A 33 6.70 6.88 5.78
C PRO A 33 6.21 6.68 7.21
N SER A 34 6.42 5.50 7.73
CA SER A 34 5.90 5.15 9.02
C SER A 34 6.86 4.21 9.73
N ASP A 35 6.87 4.29 11.05
CA ASP A 35 7.60 3.32 11.85
C ASP A 35 6.68 2.28 12.47
N SER A 36 5.46 2.20 12.00
CA SER A 36 4.48 1.29 12.58
C SER A 36 4.82 -0.16 12.31
N GLU A 37 4.97 -0.92 13.36
CA GLU A 37 5.21 -2.35 13.21
C GLU A 37 3.99 -3.06 12.67
N GLN A 38 2.82 -2.62 13.06
CA GLN A 38 1.61 -3.23 12.56
C GLN A 38 1.52 -3.06 11.05
N LEU A 39 1.85 -1.89 10.55
CA LEU A 39 1.84 -1.68 9.11
C LEU A 39 2.82 -2.61 8.42
N ARG A 40 4.01 -2.78 8.99
CA ARG A 40 4.98 -3.66 8.38
C ARG A 40 4.50 -5.10 8.35
N GLU A 41 3.85 -5.53 9.42
CA GLU A 41 3.30 -6.87 9.45
C GLU A 41 2.24 -7.08 8.38
N VAL A 42 1.38 -6.09 8.21
CA VAL A 42 0.35 -6.17 7.19
C VAL A 42 0.98 -6.23 5.79
N VAL A 43 1.98 -5.42 5.57
CA VAL A 43 2.60 -5.35 4.25
C VAL A 43 3.36 -6.64 3.93
N VAL A 44 3.96 -7.26 4.92
CA VAL A 44 4.73 -8.47 4.63
C VAL A 44 3.83 -9.60 4.15
N LEU A 45 2.55 -9.54 4.47
CA LEU A 45 1.62 -10.56 3.98
C LEU A 45 1.40 -10.47 2.48
N SER A 46 1.73 -9.34 1.88
CA SER A 46 1.60 -9.20 0.45
C SER A 46 2.71 -9.89 -0.32
N GLY A 47 3.76 -10.31 0.37
CA GLY A 47 4.93 -10.86 -0.30
C GLY A 47 5.99 -9.83 -0.59
N PHE A 48 5.73 -8.58 -0.30
CA PHE A 48 6.71 -7.51 -0.50
C PHE A 48 7.12 -6.94 0.84
N ALA A 49 8.28 -6.31 0.88
CA ALA A 49 8.80 -5.74 2.12
C ALA A 49 8.77 -4.23 2.04
N MET A 50 8.57 -3.61 3.19
CA MET A 50 8.65 -2.16 3.27
C MET A 50 10.06 -1.70 2.93
N GLU A 51 10.14 -0.54 2.32
CA GLU A 51 11.42 0.04 1.95
C GLU A 51 11.84 1.05 3.00
N ARG A 52 13.13 1.09 3.24
CA ARG A 52 13.64 2.08 4.16
C ARG A 52 13.58 3.44 3.51
N ALA A 53 12.90 4.35 4.19
CA ALA A 53 12.59 5.62 3.57
C ALA A 53 13.50 6.74 3.95
N SER A 54 14.00 6.72 5.15
CA SER A 54 14.57 7.92 5.67
C SER A 54 16.06 7.86 5.85
N GLU A 55 16.72 8.83 5.37
CA GLU A 55 18.08 9.04 5.67
C GLU A 55 18.26 10.03 6.77
N TRP A 56 17.20 10.71 7.12
CA TRP A 56 17.31 11.72 8.13
C TRP A 56 17.20 11.18 9.52
N SER A 57 16.40 10.15 9.67
CA SER A 57 16.10 9.67 10.97
C SER A 57 17.24 8.88 11.54
N VAL A 58 17.72 9.27 12.65
CA VAL A 58 18.79 8.57 13.28
C VAL A 58 18.34 7.67 14.38
N ARG A 59 17.16 7.95 14.93
CA ARG A 59 16.73 7.15 16.04
C ARG A 59 15.72 6.14 15.63
N THR A 60 14.76 6.54 14.85
CA THR A 60 13.64 5.69 14.51
C THR A 60 13.63 5.47 13.03
N PRO A 61 13.89 4.26 12.57
CA PRO A 61 13.83 4.02 11.14
C PRO A 61 12.43 4.19 10.62
N LEU A 62 12.30 4.86 9.50
CA LEU A 62 11.04 5.04 8.83
C LEU A 62 11.02 4.19 7.58
N TYR A 63 9.85 3.61 7.31
CA TYR A 63 9.68 2.73 6.16
C TYR A 63 8.49 3.21 5.35
N ARG A 64 8.57 3.02 4.05
CA ARG A 64 7.47 3.36 3.17
C ARG A 64 7.04 2.11 2.44
N LEU A 65 5.85 2.18 1.88
CA LEU A 65 5.32 1.05 1.14
C LEU A 65 6.19 0.77 -0.08
N PRO A 66 6.32 -0.50 -0.45
CA PRO A 66 7.05 -0.81 -1.67
C PRO A 66 6.36 -0.23 -2.88
N ASP A 67 7.12 -0.01 -3.93
CA ASP A 67 6.59 0.60 -5.14
C ASP A 67 5.41 -0.18 -5.69
N GLU A 68 5.47 -1.49 -5.61
CA GLU A 68 4.40 -2.33 -6.16
C GLU A 68 3.08 -2.04 -5.47
N ILE A 69 3.11 -1.91 -4.16
CA ILE A 69 1.89 -1.65 -3.43
C ILE A 69 1.40 -0.24 -3.71
N ARG A 70 2.30 0.71 -3.79
CA ARG A 70 1.90 2.08 -4.08
C ARG A 70 1.26 2.19 -5.46
N GLU A 71 1.83 1.49 -6.43
CA GLU A 71 1.24 1.51 -7.76
C GLU A 71 -0.13 0.85 -7.78
N TYR A 72 -0.27 -0.23 -7.02
CA TYR A 72 -1.57 -0.88 -6.94
C TYR A 72 -2.61 0.04 -6.36
N LEU A 73 -2.26 0.74 -5.28
CA LEU A 73 -3.21 1.64 -4.64
C LEU A 73 -3.57 2.81 -5.55
N GLU A 74 -2.58 3.33 -6.25
CA GLU A 74 -2.84 4.41 -7.18
C GLU A 74 -3.79 3.98 -8.28
N GLY A 75 -3.62 2.77 -8.77
CA GLY A 75 -4.49 2.26 -9.80
C GLY A 75 -5.91 2.11 -9.32
N ARG A 76 -6.09 1.66 -8.10
CA ARG A 76 -7.41 1.54 -7.53
C ARG A 76 -8.07 2.90 -7.41
N THR A 77 -7.35 3.86 -6.89
CA THR A 77 -7.90 5.19 -6.72
C THR A 77 -8.30 5.79 -8.05
N ARG A 78 -7.48 5.56 -9.06
CA ARG A 78 -7.76 6.13 -10.37
C ARG A 78 -8.95 5.47 -11.01
N ALA A 79 -9.13 4.19 -10.79
CA ALA A 79 -10.20 3.45 -11.43
C ALA A 79 -11.54 3.72 -10.77
N VAL A 80 -11.54 3.82 -9.47
CA VAL A 80 -12.79 3.92 -8.75
C VAL A 80 -13.54 5.20 -9.01
N PRO A 81 -12.90 6.34 -8.94
CA PRO A 81 -13.66 7.56 -9.05
C PRO A 81 -14.41 7.67 -10.33
N GLY A 82 -13.84 7.16 -11.37
CA GLY A 82 -14.54 7.26 -12.61
C GLY A 82 -15.86 6.60 -12.54
N SER A 83 -15.93 5.53 -11.82
CA SER A 83 -17.13 4.83 -11.84
C SER A 83 -18.12 5.47 -10.97
N ARG A 84 -17.74 6.06 -9.91
CA ARG A 84 -18.67 6.44 -9.15
C ARG A 84 -19.27 7.56 -9.36
N ARG A 85 -18.82 8.23 -9.83
CA ARG A 85 -19.34 9.35 -9.94
C ARG A 85 -20.42 9.39 -10.50
N SER A 86 -20.49 8.80 -11.07
CA SER A 86 -21.46 8.82 -11.71
C SER A 86 -22.51 8.96 -11.02
N THR A 87 -22.59 8.93 -10.43
CA THR A 87 -23.48 9.06 -9.84
C THR A 87 -23.70 9.95 -9.47
N GLY A 88 -23.36 10.32 -9.88
CA GLY A 88 -23.56 11.30 -9.52
C GLY A 88 -24.06 11.61 -9.28
#